data_7dc38360c59aca3d8c2f7be77c9571e6
#
_entry.id   7dc38360c59aca3d8c2f7be77c9571e6
#
_cell.length_a   1.000
_cell.length_b   1.000
_cell.length_c   1.000
_cell.angle_alpha   90.00
_cell.angle_beta   90.00
_cell.angle_gamma   90.00
#
_symmetry.space_group_name_H-M   'P 1'
#
loop_
_entity.id
_entity.type
_entity.pdbx_description
1 polymer ?
#
loop_
_entity_poly.entity_id
_entity_poly.type
_entity_poly.pdbx_seq_one_letter_code
_entity_poly.pdbx_strand_id
1 'polypeptide(L)'
;MSRHPHGETVILHPYLPGEEDIYGNPTDGFGEDVERPGCAIAPRVQEEDTGGNRSMVAYGFEVYDTYDTPVGPHDELTVRGIRCKVDGEIARWRNPFTGRQFGAVITVRRVDG
;
A
#
# COMPACT_ATOMS: atom_id res chain seq x y z
N MET A 1 11.82 12.21 10.82
CA MET A 1 11.10 12.48 9.55
C MET A 1 9.76 13.12 9.87
N SER A 2 9.43 14.19 9.17
CA SER A 2 8.16 14.88 9.37
C SER A 2 7.08 14.31 8.47
N ARG A 3 5.87 14.22 9.00
CA ARG A 3 4.70 13.88 8.21
C ARG A 3 4.23 15.10 7.42
N HIS A 4 3.44 14.86 6.40
CA HIS A 4 2.90 15.94 5.57
C HIS A 4 1.82 16.72 6.36
N PRO A 5 1.96 18.04 6.52
CA PRO A 5 1.03 18.80 7.38
C PRO A 5 -0.41 18.83 6.86
N HIS A 6 -0.60 18.66 5.55
CA HIS A 6 -1.93 18.55 4.94
C HIS A 6 -2.23 17.14 4.43
N GLY A 7 -1.53 16.15 4.98
CA GLY A 7 -1.72 14.76 4.59
C GLY A 7 -3.02 14.17 5.07
N GLU A 8 -3.35 13.02 4.52
CA GLU A 8 -4.58 12.28 4.84
C GLU A 8 -4.26 11.07 5.71
N THR A 9 -5.28 10.57 6.38
CA THR A 9 -5.14 9.33 7.14
C THR A 9 -5.47 8.14 6.27
N VAL A 10 -4.54 7.19 6.24
CA VAL A 10 -4.69 5.91 5.55
C VAL A 10 -4.82 4.83 6.61
N ILE A 11 -5.67 3.84 6.39
CA ILE A 11 -5.84 2.74 7.32
C ILE A 11 -5.04 1.54 6.81
N LEU A 12 -4.09 1.09 7.62
CA LEU A 12 -3.31 -0.11 7.33
C LEU A 12 -4.05 -1.33 7.85
N HIS A 13 -4.19 -2.33 6.99
CA HIS A 13 -4.70 -3.65 7.36
C HIS A 13 -3.52 -4.63 7.29
N PRO A 14 -2.87 -4.92 8.43
CA PRO A 14 -1.68 -5.78 8.42
C PRO A 14 -2.05 -7.21 8.04
N TYR A 15 -1.31 -7.79 7.11
CA TYR A 15 -1.50 -9.17 6.70
C TYR A 15 -1.06 -10.12 7.83
N LEU A 16 -1.91 -11.07 8.15
CA LEU A 16 -1.60 -12.14 9.09
C LEU A 16 -1.73 -13.48 8.37
N PRO A 17 -0.63 -14.20 8.18
CA PRO A 17 -0.71 -15.57 7.68
C PRO A 17 -1.40 -16.44 8.72
N GLY A 18 -2.44 -17.13 8.32
CA GLY A 18 -3.19 -17.99 9.20
C GLY A 18 -2.69 -19.43 9.16
N GLU A 19 -3.23 -20.24 10.04
CA GLU A 19 -3.03 -21.68 10.01
C GLU A 19 -4.01 -22.30 9.02
N GLU A 20 -3.78 -23.56 8.67
CA GLU A 20 -4.73 -24.30 7.86
C GLU A 20 -5.95 -24.67 8.69
N ASP A 21 -7.13 -24.67 8.08
CA ASP A 21 -8.34 -25.18 8.70
C ASP A 21 -8.36 -26.71 8.70
N ILE A 22 -9.45 -27.29 9.20
CA ILE A 22 -9.56 -28.74 9.27
C ILE A 22 -9.59 -29.43 7.90
N TYR A 23 -9.80 -28.66 6.83
CA TYR A 23 -9.79 -29.16 5.45
C TYR A 23 -8.49 -28.89 4.72
N GLY A 24 -7.48 -28.33 5.41
CA GLY A 24 -6.18 -28.00 4.82
C GLY A 24 -6.16 -26.69 4.04
N ASN A 25 -7.21 -25.87 4.15
CA ASN A 25 -7.27 -24.58 3.48
C ASN A 25 -6.62 -23.51 4.33
N PRO A 26 -5.85 -22.58 3.72
CA PRO A 26 -5.25 -21.48 4.48
C PRO A 26 -6.33 -20.56 5.04
N THR A 27 -6.11 -20.08 6.27
CA THR A 27 -7.02 -19.17 6.97
C THR A 27 -6.42 -17.78 7.12
N ASP A 28 -5.64 -17.35 6.13
CA ASP A 28 -5.01 -16.04 6.14
C ASP A 28 -6.04 -14.92 6.31
N GLY A 29 -5.64 -13.88 7.00
CA GLY A 29 -6.50 -12.74 7.25
C GLY A 29 -5.69 -11.49 7.51
N PHE A 30 -6.33 -10.54 8.19
CA PHE A 30 -5.70 -9.27 8.52
C PHE A 30 -5.84 -9.02 10.02
N GLY A 31 -4.85 -8.34 10.59
CA GLY A 31 -4.85 -7.96 11.98
C GLY A 31 -5.68 -6.70 12.24
N GLU A 32 -5.51 -6.12 13.42
CA GLU A 32 -6.19 -4.89 13.77
C GLU A 32 -5.76 -3.73 12.87
N ASP A 33 -6.73 -2.88 12.52
CA ASP A 33 -6.48 -1.71 11.71
C ASP A 33 -5.52 -0.75 12.42
N VAL A 34 -4.59 -0.19 11.66
CA VAL A 34 -3.63 0.78 12.15
C VAL A 34 -3.79 2.07 11.35
N GLU A 35 -4.02 3.18 12.03
CA GLU A 35 -4.09 4.47 11.37
C GLU A 35 -2.70 4.99 11.03
N ARG A 36 -2.54 5.46 9.79
CA ARG A 36 -1.32 6.12 9.32
C ARG A 36 -1.69 7.54 8.90
N PRO A 37 -1.66 8.51 9.84
CA PRO A 37 -2.01 9.89 9.51
C PRO A 37 -0.88 10.62 8.80
N GLY A 38 -1.20 11.71 8.14
CA GLY A 38 -0.21 12.58 7.52
C GLY A 38 0.44 12.01 6.27
N CYS A 39 -0.26 11.16 5.54
CA CYS A 39 0.22 10.61 4.28
C CYS A 39 -0.18 11.50 3.11
N ALA A 40 0.73 11.75 2.18
CA ALA A 40 0.38 12.37 0.92
C ALA A 40 -0.12 11.29 -0.04
N ILE A 41 -1.15 11.61 -0.81
CA ILE A 41 -1.79 10.63 -1.69
C ILE A 41 -1.88 11.21 -3.10
N ALA A 42 -1.39 10.44 -4.07
CA ALA A 42 -1.51 10.78 -5.49
C ALA A 42 -2.35 9.70 -6.19
N PRO A 43 -3.37 10.09 -6.94
CA PRO A 43 -4.11 9.12 -7.75
C PRO A 43 -3.20 8.51 -8.81
N ARG A 44 -3.42 7.24 -9.08
CA ARG A 44 -2.64 6.50 -10.06
C ARG A 44 -3.58 5.79 -11.02
N VAL A 45 -3.33 5.97 -12.30
CA VAL A 45 -4.02 5.24 -13.37
C VAL A 45 -2.96 4.60 -14.22
N GLN A 46 -3.03 3.29 -14.39
CA GLN A 46 -2.07 2.55 -15.21
C GLN A 46 -2.81 1.75 -16.27
N GLU A 47 -2.41 1.95 -17.51
CA GLU A 47 -2.88 1.15 -18.63
C GLU A 47 -2.02 -0.09 -18.73
N GLU A 48 -2.65 -1.25 -18.71
CA GLU A 48 -1.96 -2.53 -18.85
C GLU A 48 -2.33 -3.18 -20.18
N ASP A 49 -1.29 -3.59 -20.93
CA ASP A 49 -1.48 -4.36 -22.15
C ASP A 49 -1.67 -5.83 -21.79
N THR A 50 -2.80 -6.39 -22.18
CA THR A 50 -3.14 -7.79 -21.88
C THR A 50 -2.82 -8.74 -23.03
N GLY A 51 -1.92 -8.35 -23.94
CA GLY A 51 -1.43 -9.22 -24.99
C GLY A 51 -2.40 -9.46 -26.15
N GLY A 52 -3.33 -8.54 -26.37
CA GLY A 52 -4.29 -8.61 -27.45
C GLY A 52 -4.72 -7.22 -27.86
N ASN A 53 -5.94 -7.10 -28.34
CA ASN A 53 -6.50 -5.83 -28.75
C ASN A 53 -7.14 -5.07 -27.59
N ARG A 54 -6.97 -5.54 -26.36
CA ARG A 54 -7.54 -4.91 -25.17
C ARG A 54 -6.44 -4.40 -24.26
N SER A 55 -6.56 -3.18 -23.83
CA SER A 55 -5.82 -2.67 -22.71
C SER A 55 -6.72 -2.66 -21.47
N MET A 56 -6.15 -3.03 -20.31
CA MET A 56 -6.82 -2.90 -19.04
C MET A 56 -6.34 -1.63 -18.35
N VAL A 57 -7.23 -0.99 -17.62
CA VAL A 57 -6.89 0.18 -16.83
C VAL A 57 -6.96 -0.19 -15.35
N ALA A 58 -5.83 -0.10 -14.68
CA ALA A 58 -5.76 -0.30 -13.24
C ALA A 58 -5.82 1.04 -12.53
N TYR A 59 -6.66 1.13 -11.50
CA TYR A 59 -6.80 2.33 -10.68
C TYR A 59 -6.22 2.08 -9.31
N GLY A 60 -5.57 3.10 -8.76
CA GLY A 60 -5.00 3.02 -7.44
C GLY A 60 -4.45 4.35 -6.98
N PHE A 61 -3.50 4.26 -6.05
CA PHE A 61 -2.88 5.44 -5.46
C PHE A 61 -1.41 5.18 -5.22
N GLU A 62 -0.64 6.27 -5.16
CA GLU A 62 0.66 6.26 -4.53
C GLU A 62 0.53 6.96 -3.18
N VAL A 63 0.94 6.29 -2.12
CA VAL A 63 0.85 6.77 -0.75
C VAL A 63 2.25 7.08 -0.26
N TYR A 64 2.47 8.31 0.17
CA TYR A 64 3.76 8.76 0.69
C TYR A 64 3.68 8.80 2.21
N ASP A 65 4.39 7.89 2.86
CA ASP A 65 4.43 7.73 4.31
C ASP A 65 5.85 7.98 4.83
N THR A 66 6.06 7.79 6.12
CA THR A 66 7.39 7.91 6.72
C THR A 66 8.27 6.73 6.31
N TYR A 67 9.59 6.95 6.36
CA TYR A 67 10.58 5.95 5.97
C TYR A 67 10.42 4.64 6.76
N ASP A 68 10.01 4.73 8.02
CA ASP A 68 9.85 3.60 8.93
C ASP A 68 8.44 2.99 8.90
N THR A 69 7.66 3.27 7.88
CA THR A 69 6.29 2.73 7.78
C THR A 69 6.29 1.22 7.98
N PRO A 70 5.34 0.68 8.76
CA PRO A 70 5.21 -0.76 8.95
C PRO A 70 4.54 -1.50 7.80
N VAL A 71 4.11 -0.77 6.76
CA VAL A 71 3.42 -1.36 5.62
C VAL A 71 4.36 -2.31 4.88
N GLY A 72 3.88 -3.52 4.59
CA GLY A 72 4.60 -4.52 3.83
C GLY A 72 3.90 -4.89 2.52
N PRO A 73 4.54 -5.68 1.66
CA PRO A 73 4.02 -5.97 0.32
C PRO A 73 2.77 -6.86 0.31
N HIS A 74 2.44 -7.50 1.42
CA HIS A 74 1.25 -8.35 1.54
C HIS A 74 0.09 -7.66 2.26
N ASP A 75 0.29 -6.44 2.72
CA ASP A 75 -0.71 -5.69 3.45
C ASP A 75 -1.73 -5.05 2.51
N GLU A 76 -2.83 -4.57 3.09
CA GLU A 76 -3.83 -3.78 2.37
C GLU A 76 -3.99 -2.43 3.07
N LEU A 77 -4.42 -1.45 2.31
CA LEU A 77 -4.67 -0.11 2.80
C LEU A 77 -6.07 0.35 2.40
N THR A 78 -6.72 1.10 3.28
CA THR A 78 -7.91 1.86 2.91
C THR A 78 -7.49 3.30 2.68
N VAL A 79 -7.62 3.77 1.44
CA VAL A 79 -7.25 5.11 1.00
C VAL A 79 -8.50 5.82 0.53
N ARG A 80 -8.85 6.92 1.18
CA ARG A 80 -10.05 7.70 0.84
C ARG A 80 -11.31 6.84 0.83
N GLY A 81 -11.43 5.89 1.78
CA GLY A 81 -12.56 4.98 1.89
C GLY A 81 -12.54 3.82 0.90
N ILE A 82 -11.49 3.68 0.10
CA ILE A 82 -11.38 2.64 -0.91
C ILE A 82 -10.37 1.59 -0.44
N ARG A 83 -10.78 0.33 -0.39
CA ARG A 83 -9.88 -0.76 -0.05
C ARG A 83 -8.92 -1.01 -1.21
N CYS A 84 -7.63 -1.04 -0.90
CA CYS A 84 -6.57 -1.22 -1.88
C CYS A 84 -5.59 -2.28 -1.42
N LYS A 85 -4.97 -2.95 -2.38
CA LYS A 85 -3.92 -3.92 -2.13
C LYS A 85 -2.58 -3.29 -2.47
N VAL A 86 -1.56 -3.54 -1.65
CA VAL A 86 -0.18 -3.09 -1.94
C VAL A 86 0.33 -3.83 -3.18
N ASP A 87 0.88 -3.06 -4.10
CA ASP A 87 1.35 -3.55 -5.40
C ASP A 87 2.86 -3.40 -5.46
N GLY A 88 3.56 -4.49 -5.16
CA GLY A 88 5.01 -4.53 -5.18
C GLY A 88 5.67 -4.14 -3.86
N GLU A 89 6.95 -3.89 -3.94
CA GLU A 89 7.76 -3.54 -2.79
C GLU A 89 7.57 -2.08 -2.38
N ILE A 90 7.80 -1.81 -1.11
CA ILE A 90 7.75 -0.45 -0.59
C ILE A 90 9.07 0.26 -0.94
N ALA A 91 8.99 1.36 -1.65
CA ALA A 91 10.18 2.15 -2.01
C ALA A 91 10.53 3.10 -0.86
N ARG A 92 11.66 2.84 -0.22
CA ARG A 92 12.15 3.68 0.88
C ARG A 92 13.33 4.50 0.40
N TRP A 93 13.22 5.81 0.58
CA TRP A 93 14.19 6.77 0.06
C TRP A 93 15.10 7.30 1.15
N ARG A 94 16.39 7.15 0.92
CA ARG A 94 17.43 7.65 1.83
C ARG A 94 18.52 8.34 1.01
N ASN A 95 18.97 9.50 1.49
CA ASN A 95 20.08 10.19 0.86
C ASN A 95 21.38 9.43 1.17
N PRO A 96 22.12 8.93 0.15
CA PRO A 96 23.33 8.15 0.40
C PRO A 96 24.50 8.96 0.96
N PHE A 97 24.46 10.29 0.84
CA PHE A 97 25.53 11.17 1.31
C PHE A 97 25.31 11.62 2.74
N THR A 98 24.09 12.01 3.10
CA THR A 98 23.77 12.55 4.43
C THR A 98 23.13 11.54 5.34
N GLY A 99 22.64 10.43 4.81
CA GLY A 99 21.84 9.45 5.56
C GLY A 99 20.43 9.91 5.86
N ARG A 100 20.02 11.06 5.35
CA ARG A 100 18.67 11.57 5.60
C ARG A 100 17.62 10.67 4.95
N GLN A 101 16.60 10.32 5.72
CA GLN A 101 15.50 9.48 5.28
C GLN A 101 14.34 10.37 4.82
N PHE A 102 14.02 10.31 3.52
CA PHE A 102 12.99 11.17 2.93
C PHE A 102 11.58 10.62 3.12
N GLY A 103 11.43 9.31 3.06
CA GLY A 103 10.13 8.71 3.21
C GLY A 103 10.01 7.40 2.47
N ALA A 104 8.79 6.87 2.45
CA ALA A 104 8.46 5.65 1.75
C ALA A 104 7.31 5.92 0.77
N VAL A 105 7.37 5.30 -0.39
CA VAL A 105 6.30 5.34 -1.39
C VAL A 105 5.68 3.96 -1.46
N ILE A 106 4.38 3.90 -1.21
CA ILE A 106 3.60 2.68 -1.23
C ILE A 106 2.67 2.76 -2.43
N THR A 107 2.85 1.88 -3.39
CA THR A 107 1.97 1.79 -4.55
C THR A 107 0.85 0.82 -4.24
N VAL A 108 -0.39 1.26 -4.40
CA VAL A 108 -1.56 0.44 -4.13
C VAL A 108 -2.51 0.47 -5.31
N ARG A 109 -3.29 -0.60 -5.46
CA ARG A 109 -4.32 -0.74 -6.49
C ARG A 109 -5.63 -1.13 -5.84
N ARG A 110 -6.75 -0.74 -6.45
CA ARG A 110 -8.07 -1.07 -5.93
C ARG A 110 -8.30 -2.58 -5.98
N VAL A 111 -8.88 -3.11 -4.89
CA VAL A 111 -9.14 -4.54 -4.77
C VAL A 111 -10.30 -4.99 -5.65
N ASP A 112 -11.30 -4.15 -5.77
CA ASP A 112 -12.55 -4.45 -6.49
C ASP A 112 -12.56 -3.90 -7.92
N GLY A 113 -11.42 -3.66 -8.44
CA GLY A 113 -11.18 -3.05 -9.74
C GLY A 113 -11.82 -3.67 -10.94
#